data_b497e6893c53b5fe6538bacb8d6ceb4c
#
_entry.id   b497e6893c53b5fe6538bacb8d6ceb4c
#
_cell.length_a   1.000
_cell.length_b   1.000
_cell.length_c   1.000
_cell.angle_alpha   90.00
_cell.angle_beta   90.00
_cell.angle_gamma   90.00
#
_symmetry.space_group_name_H-M   'P 1'
#
loop_
_entity.id
_entity.type
_entity.pdbx_description
1 polymer ?
#
loop_
_entity_poly.entity_id
_entity_poly.type
_entity_poly.pdbx_seq_one_letter_code
_entity_poly.pdbx_strand_id
1 'polypeptide(L)'
;EWFSPIVAEVGPDGNMWVADWYNFIIQHNPTPNKGRAGYDAKTGRGNAHINPNRDRQHGRIYRVVYEGHDSKAPKLGNSKQLVTALGHDNLFWRQTAQRLLVDGKRTDAVPALKTLTTKGGHGAIHALWTLSGIGALDAKTHTAALISPEPALRRNAIRALGADKVSAQMLYDSATLADKDLQVRLVAFTKLAALPESDANKKTASLLMKLPENAKDEWLRLALQATGAAEMNIVGYKRGPNLLPNASFEEVGGNKLPTNWSERTYSRRNPDLKHAIETRKEFVKSGKNSLRISADTRHDSSLFARVRLKAGRKYVMSAWVRTDNL
;
A
#
# COMPACT_ATOMS: atom_id res chain seq x y z
N GLU A 1 13.09 26.64 -16.97
CA GLU A 1 13.63 25.28 -17.15
C GLU A 1 12.50 24.34 -17.52
N TRP A 2 12.76 23.46 -18.51
CA TRP A 2 11.75 22.57 -19.05
C TRP A 2 11.94 21.11 -18.63
N PHE A 3 12.80 20.86 -17.67
CA PHE A 3 13.06 19.53 -17.13
C PHE A 3 12.19 19.29 -15.88
N SER A 4 11.24 18.37 -16.00
CA SER A 4 10.31 17.97 -14.94
C SER A 4 10.25 16.44 -14.87
N PRO A 5 11.27 15.79 -14.28
CA PRO A 5 11.35 14.36 -14.21
C PRO A 5 10.23 13.81 -13.30
N ILE A 6 9.55 12.77 -13.78
CA ILE A 6 8.43 12.13 -13.05
C ILE A 6 8.76 10.71 -12.60
N VAL A 7 9.69 10.06 -13.28
CA VAL A 7 10.16 8.72 -12.90
C VAL A 7 11.60 8.54 -13.36
N ALA A 8 12.38 7.81 -12.57
CA ALA A 8 13.72 7.38 -12.94
C ALA A 8 13.90 5.91 -12.55
N GLU A 9 14.30 5.07 -13.50
CA GLU A 9 14.48 3.63 -13.31
C GLU A 9 15.75 3.14 -14.00
N VAL A 10 16.31 2.03 -13.48
CA VAL A 10 17.40 1.35 -14.15
C VAL A 10 16.84 0.49 -15.27
N GLY A 11 17.22 0.80 -16.50
CA GLY A 11 16.78 0.10 -17.70
C GLY A 11 17.52 -1.22 -17.98
N PRO A 12 17.20 -1.88 -19.11
CA PRO A 12 17.76 -3.18 -19.46
C PRO A 12 19.28 -3.17 -19.68
N ASP A 13 19.82 -2.02 -20.01
CA ASP A 13 21.23 -1.79 -20.25
C ASP A 13 22.02 -1.37 -18.99
N GLY A 14 21.37 -1.39 -17.82
CA GLY A 14 21.99 -0.97 -16.56
C GLY A 14 22.13 0.53 -16.35
N ASN A 15 21.74 1.34 -17.32
CA ASN A 15 21.75 2.79 -17.23
C ASN A 15 20.45 3.34 -16.65
N MET A 16 20.47 4.56 -16.15
CA MET A 16 19.29 5.23 -15.61
C MET A 16 18.48 5.87 -16.74
N TRP A 17 17.22 5.48 -16.82
CA TRP A 17 16.24 6.05 -17.75
C TRP A 17 15.30 6.95 -16.98
N VAL A 18 15.10 8.16 -17.48
CA VAL A 18 14.31 9.21 -16.83
C VAL A 18 13.21 9.65 -17.78
N ALA A 19 11.96 9.47 -17.36
CA ALA A 19 10.85 10.08 -18.06
C ALA A 19 10.66 11.51 -17.58
N ASP A 20 10.63 12.44 -18.53
CA ASP A 20 10.48 13.86 -18.29
C ASP A 20 9.16 14.36 -18.89
N TRP A 21 8.37 15.00 -18.05
CA TRP A 21 7.10 15.60 -18.45
C TRP A 21 7.29 16.72 -19.49
N TYR A 22 8.48 17.33 -19.58
CA TYR A 22 8.73 18.49 -20.44
C TYR A 22 7.74 19.64 -20.20
N ASN A 23 7.49 19.97 -18.95
CA ASN A 23 6.58 21.05 -18.61
C ASN A 23 7.00 21.71 -17.29
N PHE A 24 7.12 23.04 -17.29
CA PHE A 24 7.45 23.80 -16.08
C PHE A 24 6.21 24.18 -15.25
N ILE A 25 5.00 23.91 -15.75
CA ILE A 25 3.76 24.29 -15.10
C ILE A 25 3.21 23.12 -14.31
N ILE A 26 3.18 23.25 -12.99
CA ILE A 26 2.53 22.30 -12.09
C ILE A 26 1.01 22.43 -12.24
N GLN A 27 0.33 21.32 -12.44
CA GLN A 27 -1.06 21.28 -12.88
C GLN A 27 -2.06 21.84 -11.85
N HIS A 28 -1.79 21.70 -10.56
CA HIS A 28 -2.72 22.09 -9.48
C HIS A 28 -2.44 23.44 -8.86
N ASN A 29 -1.67 24.29 -9.49
CA ASN A 29 -1.49 25.65 -9.03
C ASN A 29 -2.81 26.43 -9.15
N PRO A 30 -3.16 27.28 -8.17
CA PRO A 30 -4.30 28.17 -8.30
C PRO A 30 -4.22 28.97 -9.59
N THR A 31 -5.35 29.14 -10.27
CA THR A 31 -5.41 30.01 -11.45
C THR A 31 -5.03 31.43 -11.03
N PRO A 32 -4.01 32.03 -11.63
CA PRO A 32 -3.62 33.41 -11.33
C PRO A 32 -4.79 34.39 -11.55
N ASN A 33 -4.90 35.38 -10.70
CA ASN A 33 -5.84 36.47 -10.84
C ASN A 33 -5.27 37.76 -10.22
N LYS A 34 -5.80 38.90 -10.63
CA LYS A 34 -5.35 40.22 -10.16
C LYS A 34 -5.48 40.40 -8.65
N GLY A 35 -6.52 39.81 -8.03
CA GLY A 35 -6.71 39.86 -6.57
C GLY A 35 -5.67 39.11 -5.76
N ARG A 36 -4.80 38.32 -6.40
CA ARG A 36 -3.70 37.56 -5.78
C ARG A 36 -2.33 37.92 -6.36
N ALA A 37 -2.15 39.17 -6.71
CA ALA A 37 -0.89 39.70 -7.29
C ALA A 37 -0.46 39.00 -8.61
N GLY A 38 -1.41 38.50 -9.38
CA GLY A 38 -1.17 37.86 -10.68
C GLY A 38 -1.95 38.56 -11.81
N TYR A 39 -2.01 37.89 -12.94
CA TYR A 39 -2.85 38.28 -14.08
C TYR A 39 -4.13 37.44 -14.12
N ASP A 40 -5.16 37.93 -14.82
CA ASP A 40 -6.41 37.17 -14.96
C ASP A 40 -6.22 36.03 -15.98
N ALA A 41 -6.02 34.82 -15.48
CA ALA A 41 -5.87 33.64 -16.29
C ALA A 41 -7.17 32.88 -16.47
N LYS A 42 -7.37 32.23 -17.60
CA LYS A 42 -8.50 31.36 -17.84
C LYS A 42 -8.28 30.00 -17.19
N THR A 43 -9.28 29.48 -16.52
CA THR A 43 -9.28 28.14 -15.96
C THR A 43 -9.68 27.12 -17.03
N GLY A 44 -8.87 26.12 -17.24
CA GLY A 44 -9.15 24.98 -18.11
C GLY A 44 -9.69 23.77 -17.37
N ARG A 45 -9.68 22.62 -18.04
CA ARG A 45 -10.11 21.33 -17.48
C ARG A 45 -9.26 20.95 -16.28
N GLY A 46 -9.88 20.35 -15.26
CA GLY A 46 -9.17 19.91 -14.04
C GLY A 46 -8.66 21.07 -13.19
N ASN A 47 -9.33 22.23 -13.25
CA ASN A 47 -8.96 23.44 -12.50
C ASN A 47 -7.55 24.00 -12.80
N ALA A 48 -6.92 23.56 -13.88
CA ALA A 48 -5.63 24.08 -14.34
C ALA A 48 -5.82 25.35 -15.16
N HIS A 49 -4.99 26.39 -14.94
CA HIS A 49 -5.06 27.57 -15.79
C HIS A 49 -4.52 27.28 -17.21
N ILE A 50 -5.13 27.93 -18.19
CA ILE A 50 -4.69 27.87 -19.58
C ILE A 50 -3.47 28.76 -19.72
N ASN A 51 -2.35 28.16 -20.14
CA ASN A 51 -1.10 28.88 -20.43
C ASN A 51 -0.61 28.45 -21.81
N PRO A 52 -0.37 29.41 -22.74
CA PRO A 52 0.12 29.09 -24.08
C PRO A 52 1.48 28.39 -24.10
N ASN A 53 2.29 28.59 -23.05
CA ASN A 53 3.61 27.95 -22.93
C ASN A 53 3.51 26.50 -22.36
N ARG A 54 2.30 26.02 -22.03
CA ARG A 54 2.13 24.65 -21.58
C ARG A 54 2.20 23.72 -22.78
N ASP A 55 3.28 22.94 -22.84
CA ASP A 55 3.39 21.86 -23.81
C ASP A 55 2.50 20.68 -23.38
N ARG A 56 1.70 20.17 -24.29
CA ARG A 56 0.81 19.03 -24.08
C ARG A 56 1.03 17.90 -25.09
N GLN A 57 2.00 18.06 -25.95
CA GLN A 57 2.27 17.17 -27.09
C GLN A 57 3.62 16.47 -26.96
N HIS A 58 4.54 17.02 -26.19
CA HIS A 58 5.89 16.51 -26.04
C HIS A 58 6.13 15.96 -24.65
N GLY A 59 6.93 14.95 -24.60
CA GLY A 59 7.61 14.41 -23.45
C GLY A 59 9.00 14.00 -23.85
N ARG A 60 9.88 13.72 -22.90
CA ARG A 60 11.23 13.25 -23.18
C ARG A 60 11.55 12.03 -22.34
N ILE A 61 12.38 11.17 -22.91
CA ILE A 61 13.01 10.08 -22.18
C ILE A 61 14.51 10.30 -22.28
N TYR A 62 15.13 10.51 -21.14
CA TYR A 62 16.58 10.62 -21.05
C TYR A 62 17.19 9.30 -20.62
N ARG A 63 18.34 8.99 -21.15
CA ARG A 63 19.19 7.88 -20.74
C ARG A 63 20.48 8.48 -20.20
N VAL A 64 20.73 8.32 -18.92
CA VAL A 64 21.97 8.73 -18.27
C VAL A 64 22.91 7.55 -18.32
N VAL A 65 23.97 7.67 -19.07
CA VAL A 65 24.94 6.59 -19.32
C VAL A 65 26.11 6.71 -18.35
N TYR A 66 26.44 5.63 -17.68
CA TYR A 66 27.69 5.47 -16.95
C TYR A 66 28.69 4.71 -17.83
N GLU A 67 29.75 5.39 -18.27
CA GLU A 67 30.69 4.88 -19.26
C GLU A 67 31.54 3.70 -18.75
N GLY A 68 31.63 3.51 -17.43
CA GLY A 68 32.38 2.43 -16.79
C GLY A 68 31.61 1.12 -16.64
N HIS A 69 30.38 0.98 -17.18
CA HIS A 69 29.53 -0.18 -16.97
C HIS A 69 29.01 -0.78 -18.28
N ASP A 70 29.23 -2.06 -18.45
CA ASP A 70 28.68 -2.86 -19.55
C ASP A 70 27.74 -3.94 -18.99
N SER A 71 26.44 -3.70 -19.05
CA SER A 71 25.42 -4.66 -18.61
C SER A 71 24.99 -5.52 -19.79
N LYS A 72 25.26 -6.83 -19.70
CA LYS A 72 24.84 -7.78 -20.73
C LYS A 72 23.44 -8.32 -20.45
N ALA A 73 22.56 -8.25 -21.46
CA ALA A 73 21.24 -8.86 -21.39
C ALA A 73 21.34 -10.39 -21.24
N PRO A 74 20.58 -11.00 -20.33
CA PRO A 74 20.55 -12.46 -20.22
C PRO A 74 19.75 -13.10 -21.36
N LYS A 75 20.01 -14.37 -21.62
CA LYS A 75 19.16 -15.18 -22.51
C LYS A 75 17.83 -15.50 -21.81
N LEU A 76 16.70 -15.40 -22.51
CA LEU A 76 15.34 -15.58 -21.96
C LEU A 76 14.48 -16.56 -22.79
N GLY A 77 15.08 -17.36 -23.67
CA GLY A 77 14.38 -18.19 -24.66
C GLY A 77 13.68 -19.44 -24.10
N ASN A 78 14.05 -19.92 -22.91
CA ASN A 78 13.45 -21.11 -22.30
C ASN A 78 13.40 -21.00 -20.78
N SER A 79 12.67 -21.89 -20.14
CA SER A 79 12.46 -21.89 -18.68
C SER A 79 13.74 -21.95 -17.86
N LYS A 80 14.74 -22.72 -18.30
CA LYS A 80 16.05 -22.79 -17.60
C LYS A 80 16.77 -21.44 -17.62
N GLN A 81 16.76 -20.74 -18.76
CA GLN A 81 17.36 -19.41 -18.91
C GLN A 81 16.61 -18.37 -18.08
N LEU A 82 15.27 -18.42 -18.07
CA LEU A 82 14.44 -17.55 -17.24
C LEU A 82 14.72 -17.75 -15.75
N VAL A 83 14.81 -19.01 -15.28
CA VAL A 83 15.17 -19.27 -13.87
C VAL A 83 16.56 -18.74 -13.52
N THR A 84 17.54 -18.89 -14.42
CA THR A 84 18.86 -18.29 -14.22
C THR A 84 18.80 -16.77 -14.12
N ALA A 85 18.00 -16.13 -14.97
CA ALA A 85 17.84 -14.66 -14.99
C ALA A 85 17.12 -14.09 -13.76
N LEU A 86 16.44 -14.88 -12.94
CA LEU A 86 15.91 -14.45 -11.63
C LEU A 86 17.02 -14.06 -10.64
N GLY A 87 18.25 -14.51 -10.85
CA GLY A 87 19.41 -14.11 -10.05
C GLY A 87 20.27 -13.01 -10.68
N HIS A 88 19.86 -12.39 -11.77
CA HIS A 88 20.62 -11.36 -12.47
C HIS A 88 20.81 -10.11 -11.60
N ASP A 89 21.96 -9.43 -11.72
CA ASP A 89 22.26 -8.22 -10.91
C ASP A 89 21.29 -7.05 -11.21
N ASN A 90 20.90 -6.90 -12.47
CA ASN A 90 19.94 -5.88 -12.88
C ASN A 90 18.49 -6.31 -12.58
N LEU A 91 17.79 -5.51 -11.77
CA LEU A 91 16.39 -5.75 -11.37
C LEU A 91 15.46 -5.86 -12.58
N PHE A 92 15.67 -5.07 -13.64
CA PHE A 92 14.87 -5.13 -14.87
C PHE A 92 14.79 -6.57 -15.42
N TRP A 93 15.92 -7.26 -15.47
CA TRP A 93 15.96 -8.63 -15.99
C TRP A 93 15.36 -9.64 -15.01
N ARG A 94 15.53 -9.47 -13.70
CA ARG A 94 14.86 -10.33 -12.71
C ARG A 94 13.35 -10.24 -12.82
N GLN A 95 12.81 -9.01 -12.90
CA GLN A 95 11.37 -8.77 -13.04
C GLN A 95 10.84 -9.28 -14.39
N THR A 96 11.58 -9.08 -15.47
CA THR A 96 11.22 -9.58 -16.80
C THR A 96 11.16 -11.10 -16.80
N ALA A 97 12.17 -11.78 -16.25
CA ALA A 97 12.19 -13.23 -16.16
C ALA A 97 11.03 -13.77 -15.30
N GLN A 98 10.78 -13.16 -14.15
CA GLN A 98 9.65 -13.51 -13.28
C GLN A 98 8.31 -13.37 -14.03
N ARG A 99 8.09 -12.23 -14.69
CA ARG A 99 6.88 -11.99 -15.49
C ARG A 99 6.70 -13.04 -16.58
N LEU A 100 7.74 -13.34 -17.37
CA LEU A 100 7.67 -14.33 -18.44
C LEU A 100 7.41 -15.77 -17.94
N LEU A 101 7.90 -16.12 -16.75
CA LEU A 101 7.61 -17.40 -16.09
C LEU A 101 6.15 -17.47 -15.64
N VAL A 102 5.63 -16.41 -15.03
CA VAL A 102 4.25 -16.35 -14.52
C VAL A 102 3.24 -16.26 -15.64
N ASP A 103 3.39 -15.31 -16.58
CA ASP A 103 2.47 -15.11 -17.71
C ASP A 103 2.43 -16.33 -18.62
N GLY A 104 3.59 -16.94 -18.84
CA GLY A 104 3.73 -18.18 -19.62
C GLY A 104 3.31 -19.45 -18.89
N LYS A 105 2.87 -19.35 -17.61
CA LYS A 105 2.52 -20.50 -16.75
C LYS A 105 3.56 -21.63 -16.85
N ARG A 106 4.85 -21.30 -16.72
CA ARG A 106 5.97 -22.23 -16.94
C ARG A 106 6.09 -23.24 -15.79
N THR A 107 5.18 -24.22 -15.77
CA THR A 107 5.17 -25.29 -14.75
C THR A 107 6.39 -26.22 -14.83
N ASP A 108 7.01 -26.34 -15.99
CA ASP A 108 8.28 -27.06 -16.19
C ASP A 108 9.45 -26.45 -15.38
N ALA A 109 9.37 -25.17 -15.02
CA ALA A 109 10.36 -24.50 -14.18
C ALA A 109 10.21 -24.79 -12.68
N VAL A 110 9.08 -25.35 -12.22
CA VAL A 110 8.75 -25.49 -10.78
C VAL A 110 9.85 -26.21 -9.97
N PRO A 111 10.44 -27.34 -10.40
CA PRO A 111 11.49 -27.98 -9.62
C PRO A 111 12.73 -27.10 -9.44
N ALA A 112 13.15 -26.39 -10.49
CA ALA A 112 14.28 -25.48 -10.44
C ALA A 112 14.01 -24.24 -9.57
N LEU A 113 12.77 -23.70 -9.62
CA LEU A 113 12.33 -22.59 -8.76
C LEU A 113 12.34 -22.97 -7.29
N LYS A 114 11.82 -24.15 -6.92
CA LYS A 114 11.89 -24.66 -5.54
C LYS A 114 13.34 -24.78 -5.04
N THR A 115 14.23 -25.30 -5.87
CA THR A 115 15.66 -25.35 -5.54
C THR A 115 16.26 -23.96 -5.38
N LEU A 116 15.92 -23.01 -6.27
CA LEU A 116 16.45 -21.65 -6.20
C LEU A 116 15.98 -20.92 -4.93
N THR A 117 14.76 -21.16 -4.47
CA THR A 117 14.22 -20.57 -3.22
C THR A 117 15.09 -20.94 -1.99
N THR A 118 15.80 -22.06 -2.00
CA THR A 118 16.67 -22.45 -0.88
C THR A 118 18.10 -21.88 -0.94
N LYS A 119 18.48 -21.24 -2.04
CA LYS A 119 19.84 -20.71 -2.23
C LYS A 119 20.08 -19.32 -1.67
N GLY A 120 19.01 -18.61 -1.27
CA GLY A 120 19.11 -17.24 -0.80
C GLY A 120 19.29 -16.21 -1.92
N GLY A 121 19.53 -14.96 -1.52
CA GLY A 121 19.73 -13.82 -2.43
C GLY A 121 18.50 -13.38 -3.19
N HIS A 122 18.70 -12.47 -4.14
CA HIS A 122 17.60 -11.92 -4.96
C HIS A 122 16.88 -13.00 -5.76
N GLY A 123 17.61 -14.00 -6.27
CA GLY A 123 17.03 -15.10 -7.04
C GLY A 123 16.03 -15.92 -6.25
N ALA A 124 16.28 -16.17 -4.97
CA ALA A 124 15.37 -16.90 -4.10
C ALA A 124 14.05 -16.13 -3.88
N ILE A 125 14.13 -14.81 -3.69
CA ILE A 125 12.95 -13.96 -3.54
C ILE A 125 12.10 -14.00 -4.81
N HIS A 126 12.70 -13.81 -5.97
CA HIS A 126 12.00 -13.87 -7.25
C HIS A 126 11.43 -15.26 -7.55
N ALA A 127 12.16 -16.34 -7.18
CA ALA A 127 11.67 -17.72 -7.31
C ALA A 127 10.44 -17.98 -6.42
N LEU A 128 10.44 -17.50 -5.17
CA LEU A 128 9.30 -17.57 -4.27
C LEU A 128 8.05 -16.93 -4.88
N TRP A 129 8.19 -15.68 -5.36
CA TRP A 129 7.09 -14.95 -5.98
C TRP A 129 6.65 -15.55 -7.32
N THR A 130 7.57 -16.13 -8.08
CA THR A 130 7.24 -16.88 -9.31
C THR A 130 6.40 -18.10 -8.98
N LEU A 131 6.83 -18.92 -8.00
CA LEU A 131 6.05 -20.08 -7.53
C LEU A 131 4.65 -19.68 -7.04
N SER A 132 4.55 -18.60 -6.30
CA SER A 132 3.27 -18.05 -5.85
C SER A 132 2.40 -17.61 -7.04
N GLY A 133 2.96 -16.88 -8.00
CA GLY A 133 2.24 -16.40 -9.18
C GLY A 133 1.76 -17.51 -10.14
N ILE A 134 2.50 -18.62 -10.23
CA ILE A 134 2.09 -19.81 -11.01
C ILE A 134 1.07 -20.67 -10.23
N GLY A 135 0.91 -20.45 -8.91
CA GLY A 135 0.10 -21.30 -8.03
C GLY A 135 0.79 -22.61 -7.63
N ALA A 136 2.13 -22.66 -7.66
CA ALA A 136 2.93 -23.86 -7.39
C ALA A 136 3.78 -23.76 -6.09
N LEU A 137 3.55 -22.72 -5.28
CA LEU A 137 4.20 -22.57 -3.97
C LEU A 137 3.58 -23.52 -2.96
N ASP A 138 4.20 -24.68 -2.75
CA ASP A 138 3.74 -25.65 -1.77
C ASP A 138 4.14 -25.28 -0.33
N ALA A 139 3.46 -25.89 0.64
CA ALA A 139 3.70 -25.65 2.06
C ALA A 139 5.15 -25.93 2.48
N LYS A 140 5.79 -26.97 1.95
CA LYS A 140 7.18 -27.32 2.27
C LYS A 140 8.15 -26.21 1.85
N THR A 141 8.04 -25.76 0.61
CA THR A 141 8.89 -24.68 0.07
C THR A 141 8.61 -23.36 0.78
N HIS A 142 7.35 -23.07 1.07
CA HIS A 142 6.96 -21.84 1.76
C HIS A 142 7.48 -21.82 3.21
N THR A 143 7.32 -22.91 3.96
CA THR A 143 7.87 -23.04 5.32
C THR A 143 9.39 -22.89 5.33
N ALA A 144 10.10 -23.51 4.39
CA ALA A 144 11.54 -23.35 4.27
C ALA A 144 11.94 -21.87 4.06
N ALA A 145 11.18 -21.12 3.27
CA ALA A 145 11.42 -19.68 3.07
C ALA A 145 11.13 -18.86 4.33
N LEU A 146 10.09 -19.21 5.12
CA LEU A 146 9.75 -18.54 6.38
C LEU A 146 10.84 -18.68 7.45
N ILE A 147 11.62 -19.77 7.43
CA ILE A 147 12.71 -20.02 8.39
C ILE A 147 14.10 -19.80 7.78
N SER A 148 14.18 -19.20 6.59
CA SER A 148 15.44 -18.90 5.91
C SER A 148 16.40 -18.10 6.80
N PRO A 149 17.72 -18.31 6.73
CA PRO A 149 18.70 -17.46 7.41
C PRO A 149 18.64 -16.00 6.95
N GLU A 150 18.14 -15.72 5.73
CA GLU A 150 18.06 -14.39 5.17
C GLU A 150 16.78 -13.64 5.55
N PRO A 151 16.89 -12.50 6.27
CA PRO A 151 15.71 -11.72 6.66
C PRO A 151 14.86 -11.26 5.47
N ALA A 152 15.51 -10.93 4.35
CA ALA A 152 14.81 -10.49 3.15
C ALA A 152 13.89 -11.59 2.57
N LEU A 153 14.33 -12.83 2.56
CA LEU A 153 13.52 -13.96 2.11
C LEU A 153 12.38 -14.24 3.10
N ARG A 154 12.65 -14.22 4.42
CA ARG A 154 11.61 -14.39 5.44
C ARG A 154 10.50 -13.33 5.30
N ARG A 155 10.87 -12.04 5.12
CA ARG A 155 9.88 -10.96 4.88
C ARG A 155 8.99 -11.24 3.68
N ASN A 156 9.58 -11.69 2.57
CA ASN A 156 8.83 -12.00 1.37
C ASN A 156 7.96 -13.25 1.54
N ALA A 157 8.44 -14.27 2.26
CA ALA A 157 7.66 -15.45 2.58
C ALA A 157 6.43 -15.12 3.44
N ILE A 158 6.56 -14.25 4.44
CA ILE A 158 5.43 -13.76 5.24
C ILE A 158 4.41 -13.01 4.35
N ARG A 159 4.87 -12.17 3.43
CA ARG A 159 3.98 -11.45 2.50
C ARG A 159 3.24 -12.38 1.55
N ALA A 160 3.87 -13.48 1.16
CA ALA A 160 3.27 -14.49 0.28
C ALA A 160 2.23 -15.39 0.98
N LEU A 161 2.11 -15.34 2.32
CA LEU A 161 1.03 -16.02 3.04
C LEU A 161 -0.33 -15.48 2.61
N GLY A 162 -1.32 -16.35 2.50
CA GLY A 162 -2.71 -15.98 2.29
C GLY A 162 -3.40 -15.39 3.53
N ALA A 163 -4.71 -15.22 3.44
CA ALA A 163 -5.56 -14.80 4.55
C ALA A 163 -6.49 -15.97 5.01
N ASP A 164 -5.92 -17.15 5.10
CA ASP A 164 -6.63 -18.38 5.46
C ASP A 164 -6.04 -19.03 6.72
N LYS A 165 -6.69 -20.07 7.22
CA LYS A 165 -6.27 -20.78 8.43
C LYS A 165 -4.92 -21.48 8.30
N VAL A 166 -4.58 -21.97 7.11
CA VAL A 166 -3.30 -22.65 6.86
C VAL A 166 -2.17 -21.64 6.95
N SER A 167 -2.35 -20.48 6.29
CA SER A 167 -1.40 -19.36 6.35
C SER A 167 -1.24 -18.82 7.78
N ALA A 168 -2.33 -18.75 8.55
CA ALA A 168 -2.26 -18.36 9.96
C ALA A 168 -1.41 -19.35 10.78
N GLN A 169 -1.62 -20.66 10.59
CA GLN A 169 -0.84 -21.68 11.27
C GLN A 169 0.65 -21.60 10.89
N MET A 170 0.95 -21.43 9.59
CA MET A 170 2.33 -21.27 9.12
C MET A 170 3.02 -20.04 9.75
N LEU A 171 2.29 -18.92 9.91
CA LEU A 171 2.81 -17.73 10.57
C LEU A 171 3.15 -18.01 12.04
N TYR A 172 2.29 -18.71 12.77
CA TYR A 172 2.51 -19.06 14.17
C TYR A 172 3.69 -20.03 14.33
N ASP A 173 3.81 -21.01 13.46
CA ASP A 173 4.83 -22.06 13.54
C ASP A 173 6.23 -21.57 13.11
N SER A 174 6.30 -20.49 12.33
CA SER A 174 7.55 -20.01 11.75
C SER A 174 8.49 -19.23 12.69
N ALA A 175 8.06 -18.97 13.93
CA ALA A 175 8.76 -18.10 14.89
C ALA A 175 9.02 -16.65 14.41
N THR A 176 8.48 -16.22 13.26
CA THR A 176 8.70 -14.88 12.69
C THR A 176 8.07 -13.75 13.51
N LEU A 177 7.09 -14.08 14.35
CA LEU A 177 6.51 -13.14 15.33
C LEU A 177 7.50 -12.75 16.45
N ALA A 178 8.55 -13.52 16.64
CA ALA A 178 9.66 -13.25 17.59
C ALA A 178 11.00 -13.09 16.88
N ASP A 179 11.00 -12.79 15.59
CA ASP A 179 12.23 -12.68 14.79
C ASP A 179 13.19 -11.63 15.36
N LYS A 180 14.49 -11.92 15.29
CA LYS A 180 15.53 -10.98 15.72
C LYS A 180 15.62 -9.74 14.84
N ASP A 181 15.26 -9.86 13.55
CA ASP A 181 15.19 -8.75 12.61
C ASP A 181 13.85 -8.03 12.78
N LEU A 182 13.89 -6.75 13.18
CA LEU A 182 12.70 -5.95 13.46
C LEU A 182 11.84 -5.73 12.20
N GLN A 183 12.42 -5.72 11.00
CA GLN A 183 11.67 -5.60 9.76
C GLN A 183 10.90 -6.89 9.43
N VAL A 184 11.45 -8.06 9.76
CA VAL A 184 10.72 -9.33 9.67
C VAL A 184 9.57 -9.33 10.65
N ARG A 185 9.82 -8.91 11.90
CA ARG A 185 8.81 -8.82 12.95
C ARG A 185 7.68 -7.87 12.57
N LEU A 186 8.01 -6.69 12.01
CA LEU A 186 7.02 -5.73 11.52
C LEU A 186 6.11 -6.33 10.44
N VAL A 187 6.70 -7.04 9.46
CA VAL A 187 5.93 -7.71 8.41
C VAL A 187 5.07 -8.84 8.98
N ALA A 188 5.57 -9.59 9.98
CA ALA A 188 4.80 -10.63 10.66
C ALA A 188 3.59 -10.05 11.42
N PHE A 189 3.76 -8.92 12.11
CA PHE A 189 2.68 -8.26 12.83
C PHE A 189 1.63 -7.66 11.88
N THR A 190 2.05 -7.05 10.77
CA THR A 190 1.11 -6.57 9.75
C THR A 190 0.36 -7.73 9.09
N LYS A 191 1.01 -8.87 8.88
CA LYS A 191 0.35 -10.08 8.38
C LYS A 191 -0.65 -10.63 9.41
N LEU A 192 -0.29 -10.69 10.68
CA LEU A 192 -1.19 -11.10 11.77
C LEU A 192 -2.47 -10.23 11.80
N ALA A 193 -2.32 -8.93 11.59
CA ALA A 193 -3.46 -8.00 11.49
C ALA A 193 -4.31 -8.20 10.22
N ALA A 194 -3.72 -8.69 9.14
CA ALA A 194 -4.42 -8.97 7.88
C ALA A 194 -5.10 -10.35 7.84
N LEU A 195 -4.83 -11.23 8.81
CA LEU A 195 -5.55 -12.50 8.94
C LEU A 195 -7.01 -12.25 9.35
N PRO A 196 -7.92 -13.20 9.09
CA PRO A 196 -9.29 -13.10 9.58
C PRO A 196 -9.34 -12.86 11.09
N GLU A 197 -10.19 -11.93 11.51
CA GLU A 197 -10.31 -11.54 12.91
C GLU A 197 -10.61 -12.76 13.80
N SER A 198 -9.82 -12.96 14.84
CA SER A 198 -10.02 -14.04 15.80
C SER A 198 -9.50 -13.62 17.18
N ASP A 199 -10.09 -14.23 18.24
CA ASP A 199 -9.61 -14.00 19.60
C ASP A 199 -8.18 -14.50 19.81
N ALA A 200 -7.75 -15.52 19.08
CA ALA A 200 -6.38 -16.02 19.11
C ALA A 200 -5.40 -14.95 18.58
N ASN A 201 -5.70 -14.29 17.46
CA ASN A 201 -4.87 -13.22 16.91
C ASN A 201 -4.79 -12.04 17.88
N LYS A 202 -5.92 -11.62 18.47
CA LYS A 202 -5.98 -10.54 19.45
C LYS A 202 -5.18 -10.86 20.71
N LYS A 203 -5.33 -12.08 21.25
CA LYS A 203 -4.58 -12.54 22.42
C LYS A 203 -3.08 -12.57 22.14
N THR A 204 -2.67 -13.11 20.99
CA THR A 204 -1.27 -13.15 20.58
C THR A 204 -0.69 -11.75 20.47
N ALA A 205 -1.37 -10.83 19.79
CA ALA A 205 -0.92 -9.44 19.66
C ALA A 205 -0.84 -8.73 21.03
N SER A 206 -1.78 -8.99 21.94
CA SER A 206 -1.76 -8.44 23.31
C SER A 206 -0.56 -8.94 24.11
N LEU A 207 -0.16 -10.19 23.95
CA LEU A 207 1.04 -10.75 24.58
C LEU A 207 2.32 -10.14 23.98
N LEU A 208 2.39 -10.04 22.66
CA LEU A 208 3.55 -9.46 21.97
C LEU A 208 3.74 -7.98 22.28
N MET A 209 2.66 -7.22 22.51
CA MET A 209 2.75 -5.82 22.93
C MET A 209 3.35 -5.62 24.32
N LYS A 210 3.29 -6.62 25.20
CA LYS A 210 3.90 -6.54 26.54
C LYS A 210 5.41 -6.71 26.53
N LEU A 211 5.98 -7.21 25.43
CA LEU A 211 7.42 -7.37 25.30
C LEU A 211 8.09 -6.01 25.15
N PRO A 212 9.09 -5.67 26.00
CA PRO A 212 9.70 -4.34 26.02
C PRO A 212 10.25 -3.88 24.66
N GLU A 213 10.82 -4.78 23.89
CA GLU A 213 11.38 -4.52 22.57
C GLU A 213 10.31 -4.15 21.53
N ASN A 214 9.07 -4.68 21.66
CA ASN A 214 7.96 -4.33 20.79
C ASN A 214 7.23 -3.07 21.27
N ALA A 215 7.13 -2.90 22.60
CA ALA A 215 6.47 -1.74 23.20
C ALA A 215 7.21 -0.42 22.96
N LYS A 216 8.55 -0.46 22.88
CA LYS A 216 9.42 0.70 22.64
C LYS A 216 9.44 1.16 21.19
N ASP A 217 9.24 0.24 20.23
CA ASP A 217 9.21 0.55 18.80
C ASP A 217 7.79 0.97 18.39
N GLU A 218 7.65 2.19 17.88
CA GLU A 218 6.36 2.74 17.50
C GLU A 218 5.69 1.94 16.38
N TRP A 219 6.45 1.50 15.38
CA TRP A 219 5.91 0.78 14.22
C TRP A 219 5.45 -0.63 14.59
N LEU A 220 6.23 -1.35 15.38
CA LEU A 220 5.85 -2.67 15.89
C LEU A 220 4.57 -2.59 16.72
N ARG A 221 4.51 -1.61 17.61
CA ARG A 221 3.34 -1.37 18.44
C ARG A 221 2.08 -1.04 17.62
N LEU A 222 2.21 -0.15 16.62
CA LEU A 222 1.10 0.19 15.71
C LEU A 222 0.61 -1.01 14.90
N ALA A 223 1.54 -1.83 14.39
CA ALA A 223 1.20 -3.04 13.66
C ALA A 223 0.42 -4.05 14.52
N LEU A 224 0.80 -4.23 15.79
CA LEU A 224 0.07 -5.08 16.71
C LEU A 224 -1.30 -4.50 17.07
N GLN A 225 -1.42 -3.19 17.23
CA GLN A 225 -2.71 -2.52 17.46
C GLN A 225 -3.70 -2.71 16.31
N ALA A 226 -3.19 -2.84 15.07
CA ALA A 226 -4.02 -3.09 13.90
C ALA A 226 -4.77 -4.43 13.93
N THR A 227 -4.36 -5.38 14.79
CA THR A 227 -5.12 -6.63 15.04
C THR A 227 -6.42 -6.43 15.80
N GLY A 228 -6.70 -5.23 16.30
CA GLY A 228 -7.81 -4.97 17.23
C GLY A 228 -7.59 -5.53 18.64
N ALA A 229 -6.38 -5.99 18.96
CA ALA A 229 -6.03 -6.64 20.23
C ALA A 229 -6.02 -5.71 21.44
N ALA A 230 -5.89 -4.40 21.24
CA ALA A 230 -6.00 -3.40 22.28
C ALA A 230 -6.91 -2.28 21.82
N GLU A 231 -7.80 -1.80 22.67
CA GLU A 231 -8.21 -0.40 22.59
C GLU A 231 -6.92 0.41 22.48
N MET A 232 -6.89 1.42 21.59
CA MET A 232 -5.69 2.22 21.36
C MET A 232 -5.23 2.94 22.64
N ASN A 233 -4.64 2.19 23.55
CA ASN A 233 -3.89 2.74 24.68
C ASN A 233 -2.50 3.12 24.16
N ILE A 234 -2.37 4.34 23.70
CA ILE A 234 -1.07 4.95 23.43
C ILE A 234 -0.36 4.99 24.78
N VAL A 235 0.64 4.12 24.96
CA VAL A 235 1.41 4.02 26.19
C VAL A 235 1.94 5.43 26.55
N GLY A 236 1.62 5.90 27.77
CA GLY A 236 2.02 7.20 28.26
C GLY A 236 1.04 8.37 27.99
N TYR A 237 -0.09 8.14 27.36
CA TYR A 237 -1.10 9.19 27.17
C TYR A 237 -2.46 8.79 27.76
N LYS A 238 -3.00 9.63 28.64
CA LYS A 238 -4.41 9.51 29.02
C LYS A 238 -5.28 9.84 27.80
N ARG A 239 -6.18 8.93 27.44
CA ARG A 239 -7.20 9.17 26.41
C ARG A 239 -8.07 10.36 26.86
N GLY A 240 -8.06 11.41 26.06
CA GLY A 240 -8.96 12.54 26.22
C GLY A 240 -10.35 12.23 25.66
N PRO A 241 -11.30 13.18 25.79
CA PRO A 241 -12.62 13.02 25.19
C PRO A 241 -12.53 12.90 23.67
N ASN A 242 -13.52 12.25 23.07
CA ASN A 242 -13.68 12.26 21.62
C ASN A 242 -13.99 13.70 21.17
N LEU A 243 -13.14 14.26 20.33
CA LEU A 243 -13.28 15.64 19.85
C LEU A 243 -14.09 15.71 18.54
N LEU A 244 -14.33 14.57 17.89
CA LEU A 244 -15.10 14.54 16.64
C LEU A 244 -16.58 14.70 16.97
N PRO A 245 -17.24 15.77 16.48
CA PRO A 245 -18.65 15.97 16.75
C PRO A 245 -19.49 14.90 16.08
N ASN A 246 -20.49 14.38 16.79
CA ASN A 246 -21.38 13.34 16.30
C ASN A 246 -20.62 12.16 15.63
N ALA A 247 -19.60 11.68 16.30
CA ALA A 247 -18.69 10.63 15.79
C ALA A 247 -19.38 9.27 15.56
N SER A 248 -20.52 9.07 16.18
CA SER A 248 -21.37 7.88 16.04
C SER A 248 -22.42 7.99 14.93
N PHE A 249 -22.58 9.17 14.35
CA PHE A 249 -23.59 9.48 13.31
C PHE A 249 -25.06 9.36 13.76
N GLU A 250 -25.31 9.29 15.07
CA GLU A 250 -26.67 9.04 15.61
C GLU A 250 -27.58 10.29 15.48
N GLU A 251 -27.02 11.48 15.47
CA GLU A 251 -27.77 12.72 15.31
C GLU A 251 -27.87 13.11 13.83
N VAL A 252 -29.05 12.98 13.25
CA VAL A 252 -29.28 13.27 11.82
C VAL A 252 -29.95 14.63 11.65
N GLY A 253 -29.37 15.49 10.80
CA GLY A 253 -29.92 16.81 10.50
C GLY A 253 -31.02 16.79 9.44
N GLY A 254 -31.63 17.94 9.20
CA GLY A 254 -32.70 18.10 8.21
C GLY A 254 -32.26 17.83 6.75
N ASN A 255 -30.96 17.89 6.47
CA ASN A 255 -30.37 17.52 5.18
C ASN A 255 -30.11 16.02 5.03
N LYS A 256 -30.58 15.18 5.97
CA LYS A 256 -30.39 13.73 6.03
C LYS A 256 -28.93 13.28 6.17
N LEU A 257 -28.03 14.18 6.58
CA LEU A 257 -26.66 13.89 6.95
C LEU A 257 -26.49 14.01 8.47
N PRO A 258 -25.42 13.42 9.04
CA PRO A 258 -25.14 13.59 10.46
C PRO A 258 -24.93 15.08 10.79
N THR A 259 -25.46 15.55 11.92
CA THR A 259 -25.21 16.91 12.38
C THR A 259 -23.72 17.17 12.53
N ASN A 260 -23.26 18.37 12.18
CA ASN A 260 -21.87 18.80 12.18
C ASN A 260 -20.97 18.13 11.11
N TRP A 261 -21.56 17.35 10.18
CA TRP A 261 -20.88 16.82 9.01
C TRP A 261 -21.33 17.55 7.75
N SER A 262 -20.44 17.70 6.81
CA SER A 262 -20.66 18.35 5.52
C SER A 262 -20.16 17.47 4.39
N GLU A 263 -20.80 17.58 3.26
CA GLU A 263 -20.34 16.92 2.03
C GLU A 263 -19.51 17.88 1.18
N ARG A 264 -18.59 17.32 0.43
CA ARG A 264 -17.80 18.01 -0.57
C ARG A 264 -17.63 17.11 -1.78
N THR A 265 -17.96 17.65 -2.95
CA THR A 265 -17.70 16.98 -4.23
C THR A 265 -17.01 17.93 -5.19
N TYR A 266 -16.02 17.42 -5.90
CA TYR A 266 -15.33 18.15 -6.95
C TYR A 266 -15.97 17.93 -8.32
N SER A 267 -16.85 16.94 -8.45
CA SER A 267 -17.62 16.65 -9.65
C SER A 267 -18.96 17.39 -9.60
N ARG A 268 -19.05 18.55 -10.22
CA ARG A 268 -20.33 19.24 -10.36
C ARG A 268 -21.26 18.42 -11.27
N ARG A 269 -22.41 18.00 -10.72
CA ARG A 269 -23.50 17.25 -11.39
C ARG A 269 -23.18 15.78 -11.68
N ASN A 270 -23.28 14.98 -10.65
CA ASN A 270 -23.38 13.55 -10.89
C ASN A 270 -24.53 12.97 -10.05
N PRO A 271 -25.65 12.59 -10.69
CA PRO A 271 -26.87 12.15 -10.00
C PRO A 271 -26.74 10.79 -9.30
N ASP A 272 -25.69 10.03 -9.64
CA ASP A 272 -25.42 8.70 -9.05
C ASP A 272 -24.62 8.75 -7.75
N LEU A 273 -23.92 9.87 -7.45
CA LEU A 273 -23.23 10.04 -6.17
C LEU A 273 -24.24 10.34 -5.06
N LYS A 274 -24.25 9.49 -4.04
CA LYS A 274 -25.14 9.61 -2.88
C LYS A 274 -24.35 9.55 -1.58
N HIS A 275 -24.66 10.49 -0.69
CA HIS A 275 -24.27 10.49 0.71
C HIS A 275 -25.49 10.18 1.54
N ALA A 276 -25.44 9.19 2.39
CA ALA A 276 -26.61 8.75 3.15
C ALA A 276 -26.23 8.16 4.51
N ILE A 277 -27.16 8.24 5.43
CA ILE A 277 -27.14 7.42 6.64
C ILE A 277 -27.52 6.00 6.26
N GLU A 278 -26.73 5.02 6.68
CA GLU A 278 -26.97 3.62 6.53
C GLU A 278 -27.40 3.04 7.89
N THR A 279 -28.52 2.32 7.91
CA THR A 279 -29.14 1.78 9.13
C THR A 279 -29.19 0.25 9.16
N ARG A 280 -28.83 -0.40 8.05
CA ARG A 280 -28.80 -1.87 8.00
C ARG A 280 -27.71 -2.40 8.93
N LYS A 281 -28.07 -3.33 9.82
CA LYS A 281 -27.18 -3.83 10.89
C LYS A 281 -25.85 -4.38 10.38
N GLU A 282 -25.86 -5.02 9.23
CA GLU A 282 -24.65 -5.59 8.63
C GLU A 282 -23.61 -4.52 8.18
N PHE A 283 -24.03 -3.27 8.05
CA PHE A 283 -23.19 -2.13 7.68
C PHE A 283 -22.96 -1.13 8.82
N VAL A 284 -23.49 -1.41 9.99
CA VAL A 284 -23.31 -0.56 11.18
C VAL A 284 -22.41 -1.25 12.18
N LYS A 285 -21.23 -0.67 12.46
CA LYS A 285 -20.27 -1.26 13.40
C LYS A 285 -20.73 -1.16 14.86
N SER A 286 -21.36 -0.04 15.23
CA SER A 286 -21.90 0.21 16.58
C SER A 286 -23.00 1.27 16.51
N GLY A 287 -23.94 1.25 17.46
CA GLY A 287 -25.08 2.15 17.45
C GLY A 287 -26.15 1.72 16.45
N LYS A 288 -26.83 2.71 15.85
CA LYS A 288 -27.94 2.52 14.89
C LYS A 288 -27.56 2.95 13.47
N ASN A 289 -26.55 3.81 13.32
CA ASN A 289 -26.20 4.49 12.09
C ASN A 289 -24.75 4.27 11.69
N SER A 290 -24.50 4.27 10.39
CA SER A 290 -23.19 4.51 9.78
C SER A 290 -23.34 5.47 8.62
N LEU A 291 -22.23 5.93 8.07
CA LEU A 291 -22.21 6.89 6.98
C LEU A 291 -21.77 6.20 5.68
N ARG A 292 -22.60 6.31 4.64
CA ARG A 292 -22.37 5.69 3.35
C ARG A 292 -22.12 6.73 2.26
N ILE A 293 -21.10 6.46 1.46
CA ILE A 293 -20.86 7.11 0.16
C ILE A 293 -21.03 6.04 -0.89
N SER A 294 -21.88 6.26 -1.88
CA SER A 294 -22.08 5.33 -2.99
C SER A 294 -22.18 6.07 -4.32
N ALA A 295 -21.66 5.45 -5.38
CA ALA A 295 -21.76 5.93 -6.75
C ALA A 295 -21.62 4.74 -7.70
N ASP A 296 -22.22 4.84 -8.89
CA ASP A 296 -22.12 3.83 -9.94
C ASP A 296 -20.90 4.10 -10.86
N THR A 297 -20.33 5.29 -10.77
CA THR A 297 -19.14 5.71 -11.52
C THR A 297 -18.09 6.33 -10.59
N ARG A 298 -16.87 6.53 -11.09
CA ARG A 298 -15.77 7.12 -10.29
C ARG A 298 -16.04 8.58 -9.95
N HIS A 299 -15.94 8.91 -8.67
CA HIS A 299 -16.15 10.25 -8.15
C HIS A 299 -15.06 10.67 -7.17
N ASP A 300 -14.79 11.98 -7.16
CA ASP A 300 -14.00 12.62 -6.11
C ASP A 300 -14.96 13.34 -5.14
N SER A 301 -15.17 12.71 -4.01
CA SER A 301 -16.16 13.14 -3.02
C SER A 301 -15.69 12.82 -1.61
N SER A 302 -16.12 13.62 -0.64
CA SER A 302 -15.81 13.40 0.77
C SER A 302 -16.94 13.86 1.67
N LEU A 303 -17.02 13.21 2.84
CA LEU A 303 -17.75 13.68 3.99
C LEU A 303 -16.75 14.09 5.06
N PHE A 304 -16.92 15.26 5.65
CA PHE A 304 -15.97 15.80 6.61
C PHE A 304 -16.64 16.51 7.77
N ALA A 305 -15.98 16.48 8.92
CA ALA A 305 -16.29 17.29 10.07
C ALA A 305 -15.06 18.11 10.46
N ARG A 306 -15.29 19.27 11.08
CA ARG A 306 -14.21 20.16 11.54
C ARG A 306 -13.96 19.97 13.02
N VAL A 307 -12.71 19.77 13.39
CA VAL A 307 -12.27 19.61 14.78
C VAL A 307 -11.26 20.70 15.11
N ARG A 308 -11.43 21.36 16.25
CA ARG A 308 -10.44 22.32 16.76
C ARG A 308 -9.41 21.56 17.59
N LEU A 309 -8.16 21.60 17.15
CA LEU A 309 -7.04 20.99 17.83
C LEU A 309 -6.20 22.04 18.55
N LYS A 310 -5.59 21.65 19.68
CA LYS A 310 -4.64 22.50 20.43
C LYS A 310 -3.21 22.16 20.01
N ALA A 311 -2.40 23.16 19.70
CA ALA A 311 -0.99 22.98 19.39
C ALA A 311 -0.25 22.26 20.54
N GLY A 312 0.77 21.49 20.20
CA GLY A 312 1.59 20.75 21.17
C GLY A 312 0.92 19.52 21.78
N ARG A 313 -0.28 19.12 21.34
CA ARG A 313 -0.97 17.89 21.76
C ARG A 313 -0.85 16.81 20.70
N LYS A 314 -0.79 15.55 21.13
CA LYS A 314 -0.91 14.39 20.24
C LYS A 314 -2.37 13.96 20.15
N TYR A 315 -2.81 13.65 18.94
CA TYR A 315 -4.17 13.20 18.64
C TYR A 315 -4.12 11.90 17.89
N VAL A 316 -5.13 11.07 18.11
CA VAL A 316 -5.35 9.83 17.37
C VAL A 316 -6.66 9.96 16.62
N MET A 317 -6.64 9.69 15.33
CA MET A 317 -7.83 9.53 14.51
C MET A 317 -8.01 8.05 14.21
N SER A 318 -9.22 7.54 14.41
CA SER A 318 -9.57 6.17 14.05
C SER A 318 -10.95 6.14 13.41
N ALA A 319 -11.13 5.27 12.43
CA ALA A 319 -12.40 5.01 11.79
C ALA A 319 -12.51 3.55 11.41
N TRP A 320 -13.72 3.03 11.40
CA TRP A 320 -14.04 1.75 10.78
C TRP A 320 -14.53 2.05 9.36
N VAL A 321 -13.92 1.43 8.37
CA VAL A 321 -14.28 1.59 6.96
C VAL A 321 -14.59 0.21 6.40
N ARG A 322 -15.70 0.11 5.71
CA ARG A 322 -16.06 -1.04 4.88
C ARG A 322 -16.23 -0.56 3.45
N THR A 323 -15.67 -1.29 2.53
CA THR A 323 -15.75 -1.00 1.10
C THR A 323 -16.41 -2.17 0.39
N ASP A 324 -17.13 -1.85 -0.68
CA ASP A 324 -17.80 -2.81 -1.54
C ASP A 324 -17.64 -2.32 -2.99
N ASN A 325 -17.08 -3.15 -3.84
CA ASN A 325 -16.82 -2.86 -5.27
C ASN A 325 -16.05 -1.54 -5.54
N LEU A 326 -14.90 -1.35 -4.87
CA LEU A 326 -13.99 -0.25 -5.11
C LEU A 326 -13.11 -0.49 -6.34
#